data_485921bf220681f105c1e28ca8cdd6cc
#
_entry.id   485921bf220681f105c1e28ca8cdd6cc
#
_cell.length_a   1.000
_cell.length_b   1.000
_cell.length_c   1.000
_cell.angle_alpha   90.00
_cell.angle_beta   90.00
_cell.angle_gamma   90.00
#
_symmetry.space_group_name_H-M   'P 1'
#
loop_
_entity.id
_entity.type
_entity.pdbx_description
1 polymer ?
#
loop_
_entity_poly.entity_id
_entity_poly.type
_entity_poly.pdbx_seq_one_letter_code
_entity_poly.pdbx_strand_id
1 'polypeptide(L)'
;MENYGRNQTIFQSGTANIQKNWDEGLESTACAARESTFYIIMTKDTKEYHGKPQKWFVHKKWKQVNDDIQEGYKDGKAITGIRYTTGLKQSFVVMTETPRKQSYKWFNMTTEESRDRENWVDEKYREGLHPTIIFKDPTDDKLLIVITEDENRSGYVYI
;
A
#
# COMPACT_ATOMS: atom_id res chain seq x y z
N MET A 1 -12.09 -1.29 29.60
CA MET A 1 -10.81 -1.80 29.05
C MET A 1 -11.16 -2.58 27.80
N GLU A 2 -11.08 -1.96 26.65
CA GLU A 2 -11.39 -2.60 25.38
C GLU A 2 -10.27 -3.61 25.05
N ASN A 3 -10.67 -4.84 24.84
CA ASN A 3 -9.76 -5.97 24.61
C ASN A 3 -9.28 -5.95 23.14
N TYR A 4 -8.31 -5.11 22.82
CA TYR A 4 -7.71 -5.02 21.46
C TYR A 4 -7.01 -6.33 21.03
N GLY A 5 -6.78 -7.27 21.91
CA GLY A 5 -6.00 -8.50 21.63
C GLY A 5 -6.74 -9.65 20.95
N ARG A 6 -8.06 -9.59 20.81
CA ARG A 6 -8.84 -10.74 20.28
C ARG A 6 -9.21 -10.59 18.78
N ASN A 7 -9.00 -9.43 18.19
CA ASN A 7 -9.44 -9.12 16.83
C ASN A 7 -8.28 -8.93 15.84
N GLN A 8 -7.07 -9.35 16.20
CA GLN A 8 -5.91 -9.28 15.33
C GLN A 8 -5.27 -10.65 15.16
N THR A 9 -4.84 -10.93 13.96
CA THR A 9 -4.02 -12.08 13.63
C THR A 9 -2.80 -11.68 12.82
N ILE A 10 -1.66 -12.29 13.13
CA ILE A 10 -0.40 -12.11 12.39
C ILE A 10 -0.05 -13.48 11.82
N PHE A 11 0.21 -13.56 10.52
CA PHE A 11 0.62 -14.81 9.91
C PHE A 11 1.73 -14.61 8.88
N GLN A 12 2.52 -15.66 8.73
CA GLN A 12 3.53 -15.78 7.70
C GLN A 12 2.90 -16.27 6.40
N SER A 13 3.44 -15.81 5.31
CA SER A 13 2.96 -16.01 3.95
C SER A 13 2.43 -17.40 3.62
N GLY A 14 1.15 -17.43 3.40
CA GLY A 14 0.43 -18.40 2.62
C GLY A 14 -0.86 -17.74 2.17
N THR A 15 -1.03 -17.62 0.87
CA THR A 15 -2.19 -16.96 0.27
C THR A 15 -3.53 -17.53 0.75
N ALA A 16 -3.56 -18.81 1.10
CA ALA A 16 -4.73 -19.50 1.64
C ALA A 16 -5.22 -18.88 2.97
N ASN A 17 -4.31 -18.37 3.80
CA ASN A 17 -4.68 -17.78 5.08
C ASN A 17 -5.31 -16.38 4.91
N ILE A 18 -4.93 -15.63 3.90
CA ILE A 18 -5.52 -14.30 3.61
C ILE A 18 -7.00 -14.46 3.29
N GLN A 19 -7.33 -15.35 2.37
CA GLN A 19 -8.72 -15.58 1.96
C GLN A 19 -9.56 -16.07 3.14
N LYS A 20 -9.08 -17.06 3.90
CA LYS A 20 -9.78 -17.55 5.08
C LYS A 20 -10.08 -16.44 6.09
N ASN A 21 -9.10 -15.58 6.38
CA ASN A 21 -9.30 -14.49 7.32
C ASN A 21 -10.27 -13.42 6.79
N TRP A 22 -10.26 -13.14 5.48
CA TRP A 22 -11.28 -12.27 4.87
C TRP A 22 -12.69 -12.86 5.01
N ASP A 23 -12.84 -14.16 4.79
CA ASP A 23 -14.13 -14.87 4.95
C ASP A 23 -14.63 -14.79 6.41
N GLU A 24 -13.71 -14.64 7.36
CA GLU A 24 -13.99 -14.41 8.79
C GLU A 24 -14.19 -12.93 9.16
N GLY A 25 -14.16 -12.03 8.17
CA GLY A 25 -14.37 -10.58 8.33
C GLY A 25 -13.17 -9.81 8.85
N LEU A 26 -11.94 -10.33 8.68
CA LEU A 26 -10.71 -9.58 8.98
C LEU A 26 -10.21 -8.88 7.72
N GLU A 27 -9.76 -7.64 7.86
CA GLU A 27 -9.13 -6.86 6.79
C GLU A 27 -7.62 -6.72 7.02
N SER A 28 -6.85 -6.72 5.92
CA SER A 28 -5.41 -6.45 5.98
C SER A 28 -5.17 -4.98 6.34
N THR A 29 -4.52 -4.75 7.47
CA THR A 29 -4.26 -3.41 8.01
C THR A 29 -2.79 -3.04 7.98
N ALA A 30 -1.89 -4.00 7.96
CA ALA A 30 -0.47 -3.76 7.80
C ALA A 30 0.23 -4.95 7.15
N CYS A 31 1.33 -4.69 6.49
CA CYS A 31 2.20 -5.73 5.95
C CYS A 31 3.68 -5.36 6.11
N ALA A 32 4.50 -6.38 6.29
CA ALA A 32 5.95 -6.28 6.29
C ALA A 32 6.55 -7.40 5.44
N ALA A 33 7.80 -7.26 5.07
CA ALA A 33 8.52 -8.29 4.32
C ALA A 33 9.92 -8.48 4.91
N ARG A 34 10.37 -9.71 4.95
CA ARG A 34 11.74 -10.07 5.31
C ARG A 34 12.19 -11.24 4.46
N GLU A 35 13.32 -11.06 3.77
CA GLU A 35 13.89 -12.10 2.92
C GLU A 35 12.86 -12.76 1.98
N SER A 36 12.40 -13.95 2.31
CA SER A 36 11.46 -14.74 1.50
C SER A 36 10.05 -14.81 2.12
N THR A 37 9.73 -13.95 3.09
CA THR A 37 8.50 -14.04 3.85
C THR A 37 7.77 -12.70 3.88
N PHE A 38 6.46 -12.73 3.64
CA PHE A 38 5.55 -11.64 3.95
C PHE A 38 4.88 -11.88 5.30
N TYR A 39 4.75 -10.84 6.10
CA TYR A 39 3.99 -10.82 7.34
C TYR A 39 2.79 -9.91 7.12
N ILE A 40 1.62 -10.41 7.40
CA ILE A 40 0.37 -9.67 7.19
C ILE A 40 -0.36 -9.61 8.52
N ILE A 41 -0.71 -8.40 8.93
CA ILE A 41 -1.59 -8.18 10.07
C ILE A 41 -2.99 -7.97 9.52
N MET A 42 -3.93 -8.77 9.98
CA MET A 42 -5.34 -8.60 9.68
C MET A 42 -6.11 -8.31 10.97
N THR A 43 -7.01 -7.36 10.90
CA THR A 43 -7.75 -6.85 12.05
C THR A 43 -9.24 -6.88 11.72
N LYS A 44 -10.06 -7.29 12.69
CA LYS A 44 -11.50 -7.28 12.60
C LYS A 44 -12.05 -5.93 13.10
N ASP A 45 -13.14 -5.50 12.47
CA ASP A 45 -13.90 -4.32 12.89
C ASP A 45 -13.09 -3.01 12.93
N THR A 46 -12.21 -2.80 11.95
CA THR A 46 -11.53 -1.51 11.80
C THR A 46 -12.50 -0.45 11.33
N LYS A 47 -12.48 0.74 11.93
CA LYS A 47 -13.32 1.86 11.48
C LYS A 47 -13.02 2.27 10.03
N GLU A 48 -11.78 2.08 9.60
CA GLU A 48 -11.29 2.55 8.30
C GLU A 48 -11.64 1.58 7.17
N TYR A 49 -11.57 0.26 7.41
CA TYR A 49 -11.70 -0.76 6.38
C TYR A 49 -12.89 -1.71 6.57
N HIS A 50 -13.70 -1.49 7.60
CA HIS A 50 -14.81 -2.40 7.95
C HIS A 50 -15.75 -2.66 6.78
N GLY A 51 -15.83 -3.93 6.37
CA GLY A 51 -16.68 -4.38 5.28
C GLY A 51 -16.28 -3.87 3.88
N LYS A 52 -15.11 -3.24 3.73
CA LYS A 52 -14.63 -2.76 2.42
C LYS A 52 -13.90 -3.87 1.68
N PRO A 53 -14.29 -4.18 0.43
CA PRO A 53 -13.60 -5.19 -0.36
C PRO A 53 -12.11 -4.86 -0.53
N GLN A 54 -11.28 -5.85 -0.28
CA GLN A 54 -9.85 -5.79 -0.52
C GLN A 54 -9.44 -6.70 -1.68
N LYS A 55 -8.36 -6.35 -2.36
CA LYS A 55 -7.67 -7.17 -3.34
C LYS A 55 -6.20 -7.21 -2.95
N TRP A 56 -5.58 -8.37 -3.08
CA TRP A 56 -4.13 -8.50 -2.93
C TRP A 56 -3.56 -9.26 -4.12
N PHE A 57 -2.31 -9.00 -4.42
CA PHE A 57 -1.59 -9.72 -5.47
C PHE A 57 -0.09 -9.76 -5.19
N VAL A 58 0.58 -10.73 -5.80
CA VAL A 58 2.02 -10.95 -5.67
C VAL A 58 2.62 -11.16 -7.05
N HIS A 59 3.60 -10.35 -7.43
CA HIS A 59 4.28 -10.47 -8.71
C HIS A 59 5.79 -10.26 -8.59
N LYS A 60 6.53 -10.88 -9.52
CA LYS A 60 7.97 -10.69 -9.67
C LYS A 60 8.33 -9.51 -10.57
N LYS A 61 7.43 -9.12 -11.47
CA LYS A 61 7.67 -8.09 -12.48
C LYS A 61 6.81 -6.86 -12.22
N TRP A 62 7.41 -5.70 -12.21
CA TRP A 62 6.74 -4.42 -12.01
C TRP A 62 5.63 -4.13 -13.01
N LYS A 63 5.80 -4.58 -14.26
CA LYS A 63 4.72 -4.43 -15.24
C LYS A 63 3.42 -5.06 -14.76
N GLN A 64 3.48 -6.29 -14.22
CA GLN A 64 2.30 -6.99 -13.70
C GLN A 64 1.73 -6.29 -12.47
N VAL A 65 2.60 -5.82 -11.56
CA VAL A 65 2.20 -5.01 -10.40
C VAL A 65 1.43 -3.77 -10.85
N ASN A 66 1.96 -3.06 -11.84
CA ASN A 66 1.35 -1.84 -12.35
C ASN A 66 0.01 -2.12 -13.05
N ASP A 67 -0.06 -3.17 -13.85
CA ASP A 67 -1.30 -3.57 -14.54
C ASP A 67 -2.41 -3.87 -13.52
N ASP A 68 -2.12 -4.60 -12.44
CA ASP A 68 -3.09 -4.91 -11.37
C ASP A 68 -3.46 -3.70 -10.52
N ILE A 69 -2.54 -2.77 -10.28
CA ILE A 69 -2.85 -1.49 -9.62
C ILE A 69 -3.84 -0.69 -10.47
N GLN A 70 -3.59 -0.59 -11.77
CA GLN A 70 -4.48 0.14 -12.69
C GLN A 70 -5.88 -0.50 -12.75
N GLU A 71 -5.96 -1.83 -12.74
CA GLU A 71 -7.24 -2.54 -12.65
C GLU A 71 -7.93 -2.23 -11.32
N GLY A 72 -7.21 -2.31 -10.20
CA GLY A 72 -7.75 -1.98 -8.88
C GLY A 72 -8.31 -0.56 -8.79
N TYR A 73 -7.65 0.42 -9.41
CA TYR A 73 -8.18 1.79 -9.47
C TYR A 73 -9.48 1.88 -10.27
N LYS A 74 -9.62 1.14 -11.37
CA LYS A 74 -10.89 1.08 -12.12
C LYS A 74 -12.02 0.50 -11.28
N ASP A 75 -11.68 -0.40 -10.36
CA ASP A 75 -12.62 -1.01 -9.40
C ASP A 75 -12.84 -0.14 -8.14
N GLY A 76 -12.39 1.10 -8.11
CA GLY A 76 -12.55 2.00 -6.96
C GLY A 76 -11.68 1.64 -5.75
N LYS A 77 -10.60 0.89 -5.95
CA LYS A 77 -9.66 0.51 -4.88
C LYS A 77 -8.42 1.37 -4.91
N ALA A 78 -7.87 1.67 -3.75
CA ALA A 78 -6.60 2.36 -3.58
C ALA A 78 -5.54 1.46 -2.94
N ILE A 79 -4.26 1.72 -3.22
CA ILE A 79 -3.15 1.00 -2.60
C ILE A 79 -3.14 1.33 -1.09
N THR A 80 -3.26 0.30 -0.26
CA THR A 80 -3.20 0.42 1.20
C THR A 80 -1.98 -0.28 1.81
N GLY A 81 -1.29 -1.09 1.03
CA GLY A 81 -0.04 -1.70 1.43
C GLY A 81 0.78 -2.17 0.24
N ILE A 82 2.10 -1.98 0.33
CA ILE A 82 3.05 -2.52 -0.65
C ILE A 82 4.35 -2.92 0.05
N ARG A 83 4.86 -4.11 -0.27
CA ARG A 83 6.13 -4.63 0.25
C ARG A 83 6.83 -5.48 -0.81
N TYR A 84 8.14 -5.62 -0.65
CA TYR A 84 8.98 -6.44 -1.51
C TYR A 84 9.81 -7.42 -0.69
N THR A 85 9.94 -8.67 -1.16
CA THR A 85 10.85 -9.65 -0.58
C THR A 85 12.07 -9.83 -1.47
N THR A 86 13.25 -9.65 -0.92
CA THR A 86 14.52 -9.78 -1.65
C THR A 86 14.82 -11.23 -2.02
N GLY A 87 14.49 -12.17 -1.16
CA GLY A 87 14.74 -13.61 -1.38
C GLY A 87 13.88 -14.21 -2.49
N LEU A 88 12.58 -13.88 -2.53
CA LEU A 88 11.68 -14.34 -3.59
C LEU A 88 11.65 -13.39 -4.80
N LYS A 89 12.21 -12.20 -4.67
CA LYS A 89 12.14 -11.12 -5.66
C LYS A 89 10.68 -10.85 -6.08
N GLN A 90 9.82 -10.69 -5.11
CA GLN A 90 8.38 -10.50 -5.31
C GLN A 90 7.87 -9.27 -4.57
N SER A 91 6.94 -8.57 -5.21
CA SER A 91 6.15 -7.51 -4.59
C SER A 91 4.80 -8.04 -4.15
N PHE A 92 4.41 -7.70 -2.93
CA PHE A 92 3.07 -7.93 -2.38
C PHE A 92 2.35 -6.59 -2.28
N VAL A 93 1.16 -6.51 -2.81
CA VAL A 93 0.33 -5.30 -2.80
C VAL A 93 -1.04 -5.64 -2.25
N VAL A 94 -1.58 -4.75 -1.42
CA VAL A 94 -2.97 -4.76 -0.95
C VAL A 94 -3.64 -3.49 -1.44
N MET A 95 -4.82 -3.65 -2.00
CA MET A 95 -5.70 -2.55 -2.38
C MET A 95 -7.04 -2.69 -1.68
N THR A 96 -7.57 -1.59 -1.18
CA THR A 96 -8.84 -1.55 -0.45
C THR A 96 -9.80 -0.57 -1.12
N GLU A 97 -11.07 -0.91 -1.20
CA GLU A 97 -12.10 0.00 -1.69
C GLU A 97 -12.17 1.25 -0.83
N THR A 98 -12.14 2.41 -1.46
CA THR A 98 -12.18 3.71 -0.79
C THR A 98 -12.70 4.78 -1.75
N PRO A 99 -13.48 5.76 -1.28
CA PRO A 99 -13.85 6.92 -2.08
C PRO A 99 -12.70 7.93 -2.23
N ARG A 100 -11.60 7.76 -1.48
CA ARG A 100 -10.48 8.71 -1.49
C ARG A 100 -9.73 8.64 -2.81
N LYS A 101 -9.43 9.80 -3.36
CA LYS A 101 -8.55 9.91 -4.52
C LYS A 101 -7.15 9.47 -4.15
N GLN A 102 -6.51 8.76 -5.04
CA GLN A 102 -5.11 8.36 -4.91
C GLN A 102 -4.40 8.50 -6.26
N SER A 103 -3.14 8.87 -6.21
CA SER A 103 -2.24 8.89 -7.36
C SER A 103 -0.91 8.27 -6.97
N TYR A 104 -0.17 7.78 -7.93
CA TYR A 104 1.19 7.30 -7.70
C TYR A 104 2.09 7.60 -8.88
N LYS A 105 3.39 7.72 -8.62
CA LYS A 105 4.39 7.90 -9.66
C LYS A 105 5.70 7.22 -9.27
N TRP A 106 6.37 6.65 -10.27
CA TRP A 106 7.71 6.13 -10.17
C TRP A 106 8.72 7.19 -10.56
N PHE A 107 9.81 7.27 -9.78
CA PHE A 107 10.94 8.13 -10.04
C PHE A 107 12.22 7.33 -9.98
N ASN A 108 13.21 7.66 -10.81
CA ASN A 108 14.56 7.16 -10.61
C ASN A 108 15.20 7.88 -9.40
N MET A 109 16.03 7.16 -8.65
CA MET A 109 16.72 7.71 -7.49
C MET A 109 17.97 8.50 -7.88
N THR A 110 17.89 9.27 -8.96
CA THR A 110 18.98 10.15 -9.41
C THR A 110 18.81 11.56 -8.83
N THR A 111 19.92 12.28 -8.71
CA THR A 111 19.90 13.68 -8.26
C THR A 111 19.14 14.58 -9.24
N GLU A 112 19.19 14.26 -10.53
CA GLU A 112 18.49 15.01 -11.59
C GLU A 112 16.97 14.95 -11.43
N GLU A 113 16.42 13.80 -11.02
CA GLU A 113 14.98 13.64 -10.79
C GLU A 113 14.51 14.09 -9.39
N SER A 114 15.42 14.51 -8.52
CA SER A 114 15.06 15.01 -7.18
C SER A 114 14.08 16.17 -7.26
N ARG A 115 14.38 17.14 -8.12
CA ARG A 115 13.54 18.32 -8.32
C ARG A 115 12.18 17.98 -8.94
N ASP A 116 12.14 17.03 -9.84
CA ASP A 116 10.89 16.58 -10.47
C ASP A 116 9.99 15.85 -9.45
N ARG A 117 10.58 15.10 -8.52
CA ARG A 117 9.86 14.48 -7.41
C ARG A 117 9.22 15.52 -6.50
N GLU A 118 10.02 16.52 -6.08
CA GLU A 118 9.55 17.62 -5.23
C GLU A 118 8.41 18.38 -5.90
N ASN A 119 8.59 18.79 -7.14
CA ASN A 119 7.58 19.51 -7.90
C ASN A 119 6.28 18.71 -8.04
N TRP A 120 6.37 17.42 -8.33
CA TRP A 120 5.19 16.57 -8.46
C TRP A 120 4.47 16.40 -7.10
N VAL A 121 5.20 16.20 -6.01
CA VAL A 121 4.62 16.12 -4.67
C VAL A 121 3.93 17.43 -4.29
N ASP A 122 4.57 18.57 -4.54
CA ASP A 122 4.01 19.89 -4.28
C ASP A 122 2.74 20.18 -5.11
N GLU A 123 2.73 19.78 -6.39
CA GLU A 123 1.54 19.87 -7.24
C GLU A 123 0.39 19.07 -6.62
N LYS A 124 0.63 17.82 -6.24
CA LYS A 124 -0.38 16.95 -5.65
C LYS A 124 -0.84 17.41 -4.27
N TYR A 125 0.07 17.99 -3.49
CA TYR A 125 -0.28 18.60 -2.21
C TYR A 125 -1.27 19.76 -2.38
N ARG A 126 -1.10 20.61 -3.41
CA ARG A 126 -2.05 21.69 -3.74
C ARG A 126 -3.41 21.16 -4.19
N GLU A 127 -3.48 19.93 -4.69
CA GLU A 127 -4.72 19.23 -5.01
C GLU A 127 -5.38 18.56 -3.78
N GLY A 128 -4.80 18.72 -2.58
CA GLY A 128 -5.29 18.09 -1.34
C GLY A 128 -4.87 16.63 -1.16
N LEU A 129 -3.85 16.18 -1.89
CA LEU A 129 -3.30 14.83 -1.78
C LEU A 129 -2.00 14.85 -0.97
N HIS A 130 -1.78 13.83 -0.14
CA HIS A 130 -0.62 13.73 0.74
C HIS A 130 0.12 12.40 0.55
N PRO A 131 1.46 12.38 0.64
CA PRO A 131 2.21 11.14 0.59
C PRO A 131 1.79 10.17 1.71
N THR A 132 1.39 8.97 1.33
CA THR A 132 0.94 7.92 2.26
C THR A 132 1.83 6.69 2.23
N ILE A 133 2.48 6.43 1.10
CA ILE A 133 3.42 5.32 0.95
C ILE A 133 4.62 5.81 0.15
N ILE A 134 5.81 5.52 0.66
CA ILE A 134 7.07 5.64 -0.07
C ILE A 134 7.69 4.24 -0.11
N PHE A 135 7.97 3.77 -1.30
CA PHE A 135 8.49 2.44 -1.51
C PHE A 135 9.68 2.47 -2.47
N LYS A 136 10.84 1.99 -2.00
CA LYS A 136 12.04 1.84 -2.83
C LYS A 136 12.05 0.44 -3.46
N ASP A 137 12.16 0.38 -4.79
CA ASP A 137 12.46 -0.86 -5.48
C ASP A 137 13.94 -1.23 -5.23
N PRO A 138 14.23 -2.36 -4.59
CA PRO A 138 15.60 -2.74 -4.30
C PRO A 138 16.37 -3.25 -5.53
N THR A 139 15.69 -3.48 -6.66
CA THR A 139 16.29 -4.08 -7.87
C THR A 139 16.58 -3.08 -8.97
N ASP A 140 15.91 -1.93 -9.00
CA ASP A 140 15.93 -1.01 -10.14
C ASP A 140 16.16 0.46 -9.72
N ASP A 141 16.65 0.68 -8.53
CA ASP A 141 16.94 2.01 -7.95
C ASP A 141 15.83 3.05 -8.21
N LYS A 142 14.57 2.58 -8.18
CA LYS A 142 13.38 3.39 -8.36
C LYS A 142 12.64 3.60 -7.05
N LEU A 143 11.98 4.74 -6.97
CA LEU A 143 11.13 5.14 -5.85
C LEU A 143 9.69 5.25 -6.33
N LEU A 144 8.79 4.51 -5.68
CA LEU A 144 7.35 4.71 -5.81
C LEU A 144 6.89 5.66 -4.71
N ILE A 145 6.21 6.72 -5.10
CA ILE A 145 5.48 7.58 -4.17
C ILE A 145 3.99 7.42 -4.44
N VAL A 146 3.24 7.09 -3.40
CA VAL A 146 1.78 7.03 -3.41
C VAL A 146 1.24 8.18 -2.59
N ILE A 147 0.31 8.90 -3.16
CA ILE A 147 -0.29 10.12 -2.60
C ILE A 147 -1.80 9.91 -2.52
N THR A 148 -2.39 10.14 -1.35
CA THR A 148 -3.81 9.87 -1.10
C THR A 148 -4.49 11.12 -0.52
N GLU A 149 -5.75 11.32 -0.87
CA GLU A 149 -6.60 12.35 -0.28
C GLU A 149 -6.77 12.11 1.23
N ASP A 150 -6.54 13.14 2.03
CA ASP A 150 -6.73 13.09 3.47
C ASP A 150 -7.62 14.24 3.92
N GLU A 151 -8.81 13.91 4.37
CA GLU A 151 -9.80 14.89 4.82
C GLU A 151 -9.41 15.61 6.13
N ASN A 152 -8.42 15.07 6.87
CA ASN A 152 -8.14 15.49 8.26
C ASN A 152 -6.76 16.09 8.49
N ARG A 153 -5.92 16.27 7.47
CA ARG A 153 -4.56 16.77 7.66
C ARG A 153 -4.37 18.20 7.17
N SER A 154 -4.33 19.12 8.12
CA SER A 154 -3.80 20.46 7.91
C SER A 154 -2.28 20.47 8.16
N GLY A 155 -1.51 20.57 7.08
CA GLY A 155 -0.10 20.94 7.12
C GLY A 155 0.90 19.78 7.33
N TYR A 156 1.73 19.54 6.33
CA TYR A 156 3.01 18.84 6.46
C TYR A 156 4.16 19.83 6.47
N VAL A 157 5.09 19.62 7.37
CA VAL A 157 6.41 20.26 7.31
C VAL A 157 7.37 19.21 6.76
N TYR A 158 7.99 19.52 5.63
CA TYR A 158 9.15 18.75 5.15
C TYR A 158 10.35 19.10 6.05
N ILE A 159 10.95 18.10 6.63
CA ILE A 159 12.25 18.21 7.31
C ILE A 159 13.34 17.66 6.39
#